data_90f2f8cf9b89f81598dbc77b44241103
#
_entry.id   90f2f8cf9b89f81598dbc77b44241103
#
_cell.length_a   1.000
_cell.length_b   1.000
_cell.length_c   1.000
_cell.angle_alpha   90.00
_cell.angle_beta   90.00
_cell.angle_gamma   90.00
#
_symmetry.space_group_name_H-M   'P 1'
#
loop_
_entity.id
_entity.type
_entity.pdbx_description
1 polymer ?
#
loop_
_entity_poly.entity_id
_entity_poly.type
_entity_poly.pdbx_seq_one_letter_code
_entity_poly.pdbx_strand_id
1 'polypeptide(L)'
;MTPTNNVLSRRHFCLCCAGGAAFVATGGWLAPREAFAEARGIVSLIKDSAATSPIVPHRLRNNITVLEGSGGTIAVLTGPDGKVLIDAGIAVSRPQLTRALAELGPEPITHLINTHWHFDHTDGNAWLNAAGAKIIAQENTRRYLSQVQRVEDWDYNFLSLSPGGVPSEVFAREHSLKLNGSTIALKYYGPAHTDSDISVTFAEANIVHIADTFWNGIYPFIDYSTGGSIDGMIAASDANLAAVNDDTIIIAGHGKAVGTKAELREFRDMLVAIRDNVAALKKQGRSRDEAVAAKPTAAFDAKFGNFVIDPGFFTRLVYQGV
;
A
#
# COMPACT_ATOMS: atom_id res chain seq x y z
N MET A 1 -36.71 19.75 18.01
CA MET A 1 -35.68 19.76 16.92
C MET A 1 -34.53 18.89 17.41
N THR A 2 -34.53 17.64 17.00
CA THR A 2 -33.50 16.65 17.33
C THR A 2 -32.36 16.74 16.29
N PRO A 3 -31.08 16.73 16.68
CA PRO A 3 -29.97 16.72 15.73
C PRO A 3 -29.85 15.31 15.12
N THR A 4 -29.94 15.23 13.82
CA THR A 4 -29.65 14.01 13.06
C THR A 4 -28.15 13.73 13.07
N ASN A 5 -27.76 12.65 13.74
CA ASN A 5 -26.41 12.08 13.65
C ASN A 5 -26.18 11.57 12.23
N ASN A 6 -25.41 12.30 11.45
CA ASN A 6 -24.84 11.81 10.20
C ASN A 6 -23.69 10.84 10.52
N VAL A 7 -24.00 9.58 10.65
CA VAL A 7 -23.01 8.50 10.62
C VAL A 7 -22.52 8.38 9.18
N LEU A 8 -21.33 8.90 8.91
CA LEU A 8 -20.64 8.73 7.62
C LEU A 8 -20.43 7.23 7.39
N SER A 9 -21.16 6.67 6.44
CA SER A 9 -21.10 5.25 6.12
C SER A 9 -19.74 4.92 5.47
N ARG A 10 -19.32 3.64 5.61
CA ARG A 10 -18.12 3.03 5.01
C ARG A 10 -17.98 3.29 3.49
N ARG A 11 -19.02 3.82 2.84
CA ARG A 11 -19.04 4.17 1.41
C ARG A 11 -18.22 5.41 1.06
N HIS A 12 -17.90 6.30 1.97
CA HIS A 12 -17.16 7.53 1.66
C HIS A 12 -15.65 7.31 1.63
N PHE A 13 -15.14 6.31 2.35
CA PHE A 13 -13.73 5.93 2.26
C PHE A 13 -13.39 5.25 0.93
N CYS A 14 -14.33 4.48 0.37
CA CYS A 14 -14.19 3.89 -0.98
C CYS A 14 -14.24 4.93 -2.11
N LEU A 15 -14.72 6.17 -1.89
CA LEU A 15 -14.82 7.19 -2.94
C LEU A 15 -13.45 7.73 -3.38
N CYS A 16 -12.42 7.62 -2.56
CA CYS A 16 -11.05 7.94 -2.99
C CYS A 16 -10.53 7.02 -4.10
N CYS A 17 -11.13 5.84 -4.25
CA CYS A 17 -10.80 4.84 -5.27
C CYS A 17 -12.00 4.45 -6.13
N ALA A 18 -13.22 4.90 -5.81
CA ALA A 18 -14.46 4.48 -6.47
C ALA A 18 -14.92 5.38 -7.63
N GLY A 19 -14.11 6.34 -8.06
CA GLY A 19 -14.38 7.13 -9.29
C GLY A 19 -14.46 6.29 -10.56
N GLY A 20 -14.05 5.02 -10.53
CA GLY A 20 -14.08 4.09 -11.67
C GLY A 20 -15.31 3.19 -11.79
N ALA A 21 -16.19 3.10 -10.77
CA ALA A 21 -17.26 2.11 -10.75
C ALA A 21 -18.59 2.55 -11.40
N ALA A 22 -18.68 3.73 -12.03
CA ALA A 22 -19.93 4.25 -12.61
C ALA A 22 -20.11 3.95 -14.11
N PHE A 23 -19.29 3.12 -14.76
CA PHE A 23 -19.35 2.87 -16.21
C PHE A 23 -19.44 1.39 -16.60
N VAL A 24 -20.28 0.60 -15.98
CA VAL A 24 -20.62 -0.73 -16.52
C VAL A 24 -22.13 -0.94 -16.52
N ALA A 25 -22.80 -0.30 -17.45
CA ALA A 25 -24.20 -0.60 -17.79
C ALA A 25 -24.47 -0.69 -19.30
N THR A 26 -23.44 -0.93 -20.13
CA THR A 26 -23.64 -1.30 -21.53
C THR A 26 -22.64 -2.39 -21.89
N GLY A 27 -23.16 -3.59 -22.19
CA GLY A 27 -22.39 -4.78 -22.55
C GLY A 27 -21.61 -4.65 -23.86
N GLY A 28 -20.52 -3.90 -23.82
CA GLY A 28 -19.53 -3.80 -24.89
C GLY A 28 -18.22 -4.43 -24.42
N TRP A 29 -17.70 -5.38 -25.16
CA TRP A 29 -16.34 -5.89 -25.04
C TRP A 29 -15.37 -4.74 -25.30
N LEU A 30 -14.73 -4.20 -24.24
CA LEU A 30 -13.66 -3.23 -24.43
C LEU A 30 -12.44 -3.95 -25.05
N ALA A 31 -11.94 -3.41 -26.15
CA ALA A 31 -10.72 -3.89 -26.76
C ALA A 31 -9.53 -3.65 -25.78
N PRO A 32 -8.43 -4.44 -25.85
CA PRO A 32 -7.27 -4.28 -24.96
C PRO A 32 -6.74 -2.85 -24.87
N ARG A 33 -6.90 -2.04 -25.92
CA ARG A 33 -6.53 -0.62 -25.96
C ARG A 33 -7.37 0.27 -25.03
N GLU A 34 -8.63 -0.09 -24.79
CA GLU A 34 -9.55 0.68 -23.95
C GLU A 34 -9.31 0.36 -22.46
N ALA A 35 -8.98 -0.89 -22.13
CA ALA A 35 -8.52 -1.27 -20.78
C ALA A 35 -7.19 -0.55 -20.40
N PHE A 36 -6.27 -0.38 -21.36
CA PHE A 36 -5.03 0.40 -21.16
C PHE A 36 -5.29 1.90 -21.07
N ALA A 37 -6.32 2.43 -21.73
CA ALA A 37 -6.70 3.85 -21.62
C ALA A 37 -7.33 4.16 -20.25
N GLU A 38 -8.10 3.22 -19.66
CA GLU A 38 -8.58 3.32 -18.29
C GLU A 38 -7.42 3.27 -17.28
N ALA A 39 -6.41 2.42 -17.48
CA ALA A 39 -5.24 2.35 -16.62
C ALA A 39 -4.43 3.66 -16.60
N ARG A 40 -4.32 4.38 -17.72
CA ARG A 40 -3.67 5.71 -17.78
C ARG A 40 -4.38 6.76 -16.92
N GLY A 41 -5.68 6.63 -16.75
CA GLY A 41 -6.47 7.51 -15.90
C GLY A 41 -6.31 7.22 -14.40
N ILE A 42 -5.93 5.99 -14.00
CA ILE A 42 -6.01 5.54 -12.62
C ILE A 42 -5.07 6.33 -11.69
N VAL A 43 -3.85 6.61 -12.11
CA VAL A 43 -2.88 7.39 -11.31
C VAL A 43 -3.39 8.83 -11.11
N SER A 44 -3.97 9.43 -12.15
CA SER A 44 -4.58 10.76 -12.05
C SER A 44 -5.78 10.76 -11.12
N LEU A 45 -6.67 9.76 -11.23
CA LEU A 45 -7.83 9.61 -10.35
C LEU A 45 -7.41 9.43 -8.87
N ILE A 46 -6.37 8.65 -8.61
CA ILE A 46 -5.82 8.48 -7.25
C ILE A 46 -5.28 9.82 -6.72
N LYS A 47 -4.52 10.57 -7.53
CA LYS A 47 -4.00 11.89 -7.14
C LYS A 47 -5.11 12.90 -6.90
N ASP A 48 -6.11 12.98 -7.79
CA ASP A 48 -7.25 13.89 -7.65
C ASP A 48 -8.05 13.58 -6.38
N SER A 49 -8.24 12.29 -6.09
CA SER A 49 -8.89 11.84 -4.86
C SER A 49 -8.09 12.23 -3.62
N ALA A 50 -6.79 11.97 -3.59
CA ALA A 50 -5.91 12.32 -2.48
C ALA A 50 -5.86 13.85 -2.22
N ALA A 51 -6.02 14.68 -3.26
CA ALA A 51 -6.03 16.14 -3.13
C ALA A 51 -7.20 16.66 -2.28
N THR A 52 -8.30 15.93 -2.21
CA THR A 52 -9.54 16.36 -1.53
C THR A 52 -9.93 15.49 -0.34
N SER A 53 -9.35 14.31 -0.22
CA SER A 53 -9.66 13.37 0.87
C SER A 53 -9.23 13.93 2.23
N PRO A 54 -10.08 13.79 3.27
CA PRO A 54 -9.67 14.08 4.63
C PRO A 54 -8.62 13.07 5.09
N ILE A 55 -7.65 13.52 5.88
CA ILE A 55 -6.77 12.62 6.61
C ILE A 55 -7.48 12.18 7.90
N VAL A 56 -7.64 10.87 8.07
CA VAL A 56 -8.30 10.28 9.23
C VAL A 56 -7.25 9.66 10.16
N PRO A 57 -7.07 10.21 11.38
CA PRO A 57 -6.12 9.65 12.34
C PRO A 57 -6.73 8.50 13.13
N HIS A 58 -6.00 7.38 13.26
CA HIS A 58 -6.29 6.27 14.15
C HIS A 58 -5.20 6.17 15.20
N ARG A 59 -5.50 6.58 16.44
CA ARG A 59 -4.55 6.51 17.56
C ARG A 59 -4.39 5.07 18.00
N LEU A 60 -3.14 4.61 18.03
CA LEU A 60 -2.74 3.31 18.55
C LEU A 60 -2.02 3.47 19.90
N ARG A 61 -1.43 2.40 20.42
CA ARG A 61 -0.65 2.42 21.65
C ARG A 61 0.75 3.02 21.44
N ASN A 62 1.41 3.42 22.50
CA ASN A 62 2.80 3.91 22.54
C ASN A 62 3.06 5.08 21.57
N ASN A 63 2.15 6.07 21.55
CA ASN A 63 2.26 7.29 20.74
C ASN A 63 2.39 7.05 19.22
N ILE A 64 1.88 5.92 18.73
CA ILE A 64 1.78 5.63 17.31
C ILE A 64 0.38 6.01 16.86
N THR A 65 0.30 6.75 15.75
CA THR A 65 -0.94 7.11 15.08
C THR A 65 -0.84 6.72 13.61
N VAL A 66 -1.88 6.11 13.09
CA VAL A 66 -2.02 5.80 11.66
C VAL A 66 -2.83 6.91 11.01
N LEU A 67 -2.39 7.39 9.86
CA LEU A 67 -3.07 8.40 9.04
C LEU A 67 -3.51 7.75 7.74
N GLU A 68 -4.81 7.77 7.48
CA GLU A 68 -5.42 7.31 6.21
C GLU A 68 -5.86 8.51 5.37
N GLY A 69 -5.88 8.36 4.04
CA GLY A 69 -6.45 9.34 3.10
C GLY A 69 -5.46 9.97 2.12
N SER A 70 -4.18 9.59 2.16
CA SER A 70 -3.16 10.12 1.25
C SER A 70 -2.55 9.05 0.32
N GLY A 71 -3.34 8.13 -0.19
CA GLY A 71 -2.84 6.95 -0.90
C GLY A 71 -2.57 5.81 0.08
N GLY A 72 -1.33 5.35 0.18
CA GLY A 72 -0.94 4.35 1.16
C GLY A 72 -1.07 4.83 2.60
N THR A 73 -1.18 3.89 3.51
CA THR A 73 -1.30 4.16 4.95
C THR A 73 0.01 4.70 5.51
N ILE A 74 -0.06 5.80 6.28
CA ILE A 74 1.10 6.43 6.93
C ILE A 74 1.06 6.11 8.43
N ALA A 75 2.16 5.66 9.03
CA ALA A 75 2.27 5.59 10.48
C ALA A 75 3.17 6.72 11.00
N VAL A 76 2.84 7.27 12.18
CA VAL A 76 3.59 8.33 12.83
C VAL A 76 3.86 7.94 14.27
N LEU A 77 5.13 7.84 14.66
CA LEU A 77 5.57 7.74 16.06
C LEU A 77 5.96 9.13 16.52
N THR A 78 5.33 9.61 17.60
CA THR A 78 5.63 10.91 18.22
C THR A 78 6.39 10.77 19.53
N GLY A 79 7.21 11.77 19.87
CA GLY A 79 7.93 11.85 21.16
C GLY A 79 9.06 12.86 21.12
N PRO A 80 9.89 12.93 22.19
CA PRO A 80 10.89 13.99 22.37
C PRO A 80 11.99 14.03 21.31
N ASP A 81 12.25 12.90 20.62
CA ASP A 81 13.22 12.84 19.52
C ASP A 81 12.66 13.36 18.19
N GLY A 82 11.42 13.86 18.19
CA GLY A 82 10.69 14.32 17.01
C GLY A 82 9.73 13.26 16.46
N LYS A 83 9.06 13.60 15.33
CA LYS A 83 8.17 12.69 14.63
C LYS A 83 8.96 11.80 13.68
N VAL A 84 8.68 10.49 13.75
CA VAL A 84 9.14 9.47 12.78
C VAL A 84 7.93 9.03 11.96
N LEU A 85 8.00 9.23 10.65
CA LEU A 85 6.97 8.81 9.71
C LEU A 85 7.38 7.51 9.00
N ILE A 86 6.42 6.62 8.82
CA ILE A 86 6.52 5.49 7.91
C ILE A 86 5.62 5.83 6.72
N ASP A 87 6.25 6.02 5.57
CA ASP A 87 5.70 6.53 4.33
C ASP A 87 5.27 8.00 4.33
N ALA A 88 5.16 8.57 3.13
CA ALA A 88 5.01 10.00 2.89
C ALA A 88 3.65 10.36 2.25
N GLY A 89 2.91 9.35 1.77
CA GLY A 89 1.70 9.57 1.00
C GLY A 89 1.95 10.31 -0.32
N ILE A 90 0.89 10.89 -0.86
CA ILE A 90 0.90 11.62 -2.14
C ILE A 90 1.08 13.12 -1.89
N ALA A 91 1.95 13.77 -2.66
CA ALA A 91 2.31 15.19 -2.47
C ALA A 91 1.11 16.16 -2.51
N VAL A 92 0.07 15.85 -3.29
CA VAL A 92 -1.12 16.70 -3.40
C VAL A 92 -1.92 16.80 -2.09
N SER A 93 -1.80 15.83 -1.19
CA SER A 93 -2.44 15.83 0.14
C SER A 93 -1.60 16.55 1.22
N ARG A 94 -0.48 17.19 0.85
CA ARG A 94 0.38 17.92 1.79
C ARG A 94 -0.39 18.88 2.71
N PRO A 95 -1.37 19.69 2.27
CA PRO A 95 -2.10 20.59 3.17
C PRO A 95 -2.86 19.85 4.28
N GLN A 96 -3.49 18.71 3.95
CA GLN A 96 -4.24 17.89 4.88
C GLN A 96 -3.29 17.17 5.84
N LEU A 97 -2.20 16.56 5.31
CA LEU A 97 -1.17 15.88 6.11
C LEU A 97 -0.47 16.86 7.07
N THR A 98 -0.15 18.09 6.63
CA THR A 98 0.48 19.10 7.49
C THR A 98 -0.41 19.42 8.71
N ARG A 99 -1.74 19.57 8.48
CA ARG A 99 -2.68 19.78 9.59
C ARG A 99 -2.75 18.58 10.52
N ALA A 100 -2.90 17.38 9.99
CA ALA A 100 -2.96 16.15 10.79
C ALA A 100 -1.67 15.95 11.63
N LEU A 101 -0.51 16.21 11.04
CA LEU A 101 0.78 16.11 11.75
C LEU A 101 0.94 17.18 12.85
N ALA A 102 0.40 18.40 12.65
CA ALA A 102 0.40 19.44 13.68
C ALA A 102 -0.51 19.09 14.87
N GLU A 103 -1.63 18.39 14.63
CA GLU A 103 -2.54 17.91 15.69
C GLU A 103 -1.92 16.79 16.57
N LEU A 104 -0.86 16.13 16.09
CA LEU A 104 -0.15 15.09 16.83
C LEU A 104 0.90 15.66 17.81
N GLY A 105 1.18 16.98 17.75
CA GLY A 105 2.12 17.65 18.64
C GLY A 105 3.04 18.63 17.89
N PRO A 106 3.76 19.49 18.61
CA PRO A 106 4.63 20.53 18.06
C PRO A 106 5.99 20.01 17.58
N GLU A 107 6.37 18.78 17.93
CA GLU A 107 7.70 18.25 17.63
C GLU A 107 8.01 18.25 16.14
N PRO A 108 9.25 18.52 15.72
CA PRO A 108 9.63 18.51 14.31
C PRO A 108 9.57 17.10 13.72
N ILE A 109 9.47 17.02 12.39
CA ILE A 109 9.64 15.76 11.66
C ILE A 109 11.14 15.52 11.50
N THR A 110 11.66 14.40 12.01
CA THR A 110 13.09 14.10 12.00
C THR A 110 13.46 12.93 11.10
N HIS A 111 12.56 11.96 10.94
CA HIS A 111 12.82 10.78 10.13
C HIS A 111 11.59 10.42 9.27
N LEU A 112 11.87 9.92 8.08
CA LEU A 112 10.93 9.30 7.17
C LEU A 112 11.50 7.95 6.74
N ILE A 113 10.72 6.89 6.88
CA ILE A 113 11.09 5.55 6.43
C ILE A 113 10.12 5.19 5.30
N ASN A 114 10.64 4.92 4.10
CA ASN A 114 9.80 4.42 3.01
C ASN A 114 9.76 2.91 3.03
N THR A 115 8.55 2.35 2.97
CA THR A 115 8.33 0.90 2.95
C THR A 115 8.69 0.28 1.61
N HIS A 116 8.41 0.97 0.52
CA HIS A 116 8.77 0.62 -0.85
C HIS A 116 8.73 1.89 -1.74
N TRP A 117 8.88 1.74 -3.05
CA TRP A 117 9.11 2.87 -3.95
C TRP A 117 7.84 3.52 -4.52
N HIS A 118 6.66 2.90 -4.45
CA HIS A 118 5.46 3.40 -5.12
C HIS A 118 5.09 4.82 -4.72
N PHE A 119 4.50 5.55 -5.68
CA PHE A 119 4.26 6.99 -5.58
C PHE A 119 3.35 7.39 -4.42
N ASP A 120 2.37 6.57 -4.11
CA ASP A 120 1.40 6.83 -3.04
C ASP A 120 1.98 6.57 -1.64
N HIS A 121 3.23 6.12 -1.57
CA HIS A 121 4.05 6.00 -0.36
C HIS A 121 5.22 6.98 -0.34
N THR A 122 5.65 7.52 -1.50
CA THR A 122 6.90 8.27 -1.60
C THR A 122 6.80 9.66 -2.25
N ASP A 123 5.67 10.02 -2.90
CA ASP A 123 5.52 11.31 -3.61
C ASP A 123 5.63 12.51 -2.65
N GLY A 124 5.33 12.31 -1.36
CA GLY A 124 5.54 13.28 -0.29
C GLY A 124 6.97 13.45 0.20
N ASN A 125 7.92 12.61 -0.22
CA ASN A 125 9.29 12.60 0.31
C ASN A 125 9.97 13.97 0.28
N ALA A 126 9.90 14.67 -0.85
CA ALA A 126 10.63 15.92 -1.06
C ALA A 126 10.21 17.02 -0.07
N TRP A 127 8.92 17.17 0.20
CA TRP A 127 8.46 18.19 1.14
C TRP A 127 8.72 17.81 2.60
N LEU A 128 8.69 16.50 2.94
CA LEU A 128 9.04 16.02 4.27
C LEU A 128 10.53 16.17 4.54
N ASN A 129 11.38 15.91 3.55
CA ASN A 129 12.81 16.17 3.64
C ASN A 129 13.10 17.67 3.83
N ALA A 130 12.43 18.53 3.05
CA ALA A 130 12.54 20.00 3.24
C ALA A 130 12.04 20.47 4.61
N ALA A 131 11.15 19.71 5.27
CA ALA A 131 10.70 19.95 6.64
C ALA A 131 11.66 19.40 7.70
N GLY A 132 12.75 18.73 7.30
CA GLY A 132 13.80 18.24 8.21
C GLY A 132 13.92 16.71 8.30
N ALA A 133 13.06 15.94 7.64
CA ALA A 133 13.11 14.49 7.69
C ALA A 133 14.35 13.91 6.98
N LYS A 134 15.10 13.07 7.66
CA LYS A 134 16.08 12.18 7.05
C LYS A 134 15.36 10.98 6.46
N ILE A 135 15.52 10.71 5.16
CA ILE A 135 14.82 9.63 4.47
C ILE A 135 15.67 8.35 4.50
N ILE A 136 15.07 7.27 5.00
CA ILE A 136 15.68 5.94 5.14
C ILE A 136 14.84 4.94 4.34
N ALA A 137 15.48 4.05 3.55
CA ALA A 137 14.79 3.02 2.78
C ALA A 137 15.68 1.81 2.48
N GLN A 138 15.07 0.75 1.97
CA GLN A 138 15.81 -0.33 1.34
C GLN A 138 16.48 0.17 0.04
N GLU A 139 17.66 -0.37 -0.32
CA GLU A 139 18.49 0.14 -1.43
C GLU A 139 17.76 0.15 -2.79
N ASN A 140 16.87 -0.83 -3.07
CA ASN A 140 16.08 -0.85 -4.29
C ASN A 140 15.08 0.29 -4.37
N THR A 141 14.47 0.70 -3.23
CA THR A 141 13.62 1.90 -3.17
C THR A 141 14.37 3.13 -3.69
N ARG A 142 15.62 3.36 -3.21
CA ARG A 142 16.44 4.47 -3.71
C ARG A 142 16.73 4.33 -5.19
N ARG A 143 17.06 3.13 -5.66
CA ARG A 143 17.31 2.86 -7.07
C ARG A 143 16.14 3.26 -7.95
N TYR A 144 14.91 2.84 -7.59
CA TYR A 144 13.71 3.15 -8.36
C TYR A 144 13.34 4.64 -8.33
N LEU A 145 13.46 5.28 -7.17
CA LEU A 145 13.16 6.72 -7.04
C LEU A 145 14.19 7.62 -7.74
N SER A 146 15.38 7.10 -8.06
CA SER A 146 16.45 7.85 -8.74
C SER A 146 16.34 7.84 -10.26
N GLN A 147 15.40 7.11 -10.85
CA GLN A 147 15.26 6.96 -12.30
C GLN A 147 13.79 6.86 -12.71
N VAL A 148 13.50 6.97 -14.01
CA VAL A 148 12.15 6.75 -14.52
C VAL A 148 11.79 5.28 -14.36
N GLN A 149 10.61 5.01 -13.77
CA GLN A 149 10.04 3.68 -13.63
C GLN A 149 8.79 3.54 -14.48
N ARG A 150 8.75 2.50 -15.31
CA ARG A 150 7.54 2.13 -16.03
C ARG A 150 6.84 0.99 -15.30
N VAL A 151 5.57 1.19 -15.00
CA VAL A 151 4.66 0.13 -14.52
C VAL A 151 3.78 -0.28 -15.68
N GLU A 152 4.06 -1.46 -16.24
CA GLU A 152 3.42 -1.93 -17.49
C GLU A 152 1.91 -2.13 -17.32
N ASP A 153 1.49 -2.73 -16.20
CA ASP A 153 0.07 -2.98 -15.93
C ASP A 153 -0.76 -1.70 -15.76
N TRP A 154 -0.11 -0.55 -15.51
CA TRP A 154 -0.74 0.76 -15.42
C TRP A 154 -0.49 1.63 -16.66
N ASP A 155 0.31 1.16 -17.63
CA ASP A 155 0.80 1.92 -18.80
C ASP A 155 1.28 3.33 -18.39
N TYR A 156 2.03 3.40 -17.28
CA TYR A 156 2.43 4.68 -16.67
C TYR A 156 3.93 4.75 -16.40
N ASN A 157 4.52 5.92 -16.70
CA ASN A 157 5.90 6.22 -16.38
C ASN A 157 5.96 7.15 -15.17
N PHE A 158 6.48 6.65 -14.05
CA PHE A 158 6.81 7.46 -12.89
C PHE A 158 8.16 8.11 -13.09
N LEU A 159 8.22 9.45 -13.00
CA LEU A 159 9.46 10.19 -13.13
C LEU A 159 10.34 10.01 -11.89
N SER A 160 11.66 10.13 -12.06
CA SER A 160 12.58 10.19 -10.93
C SER A 160 12.23 11.34 -10.00
N LEU A 161 12.35 11.13 -8.70
CA LEU A 161 12.17 12.19 -7.71
C LEU A 161 13.34 13.18 -7.78
N SER A 162 13.10 14.43 -7.32
CA SER A 162 14.16 15.39 -7.07
C SER A 162 15.16 14.84 -6.03
N PRO A 163 16.42 15.33 -5.99
CA PRO A 163 17.41 14.84 -5.03
C PRO A 163 16.92 14.85 -3.56
N GLY A 164 16.11 15.84 -3.17
CA GLY A 164 15.50 15.89 -1.83
C GLY A 164 14.39 14.87 -1.59
N GLY A 165 13.86 14.20 -2.63
CA GLY A 165 12.88 13.14 -2.51
C GLY A 165 13.48 11.72 -2.48
N VAL A 166 14.77 11.61 -2.81
CA VAL A 166 15.47 10.31 -2.85
C VAL A 166 16.02 9.98 -1.46
N PRO A 167 15.89 8.73 -0.97
CA PRO A 167 16.44 8.32 0.34
C PRO A 167 17.94 8.62 0.48
N SER A 168 18.30 9.32 1.55
CA SER A 168 19.69 9.67 1.86
C SER A 168 20.44 8.55 2.60
N GLU A 169 19.72 7.71 3.34
CA GLU A 169 20.25 6.52 3.99
C GLU A 169 19.57 5.26 3.45
N VAL A 170 20.35 4.21 3.20
CA VAL A 170 19.83 2.94 2.72
C VAL A 170 20.47 1.76 3.42
N PHE A 171 19.74 0.64 3.38
CA PHE A 171 20.20 -0.65 3.90
C PHE A 171 19.80 -1.77 2.93
N ALA A 172 20.53 -2.89 3.02
CA ALA A 172 20.27 -4.03 2.13
C ALA A 172 19.17 -4.97 2.67
N ARG A 173 19.30 -5.42 3.94
CA ARG A 173 18.41 -6.44 4.51
C ARG A 173 17.74 -6.04 5.81
N GLU A 174 18.49 -5.48 6.74
CA GLU A 174 18.01 -5.12 8.07
C GLU A 174 18.62 -3.79 8.50
N HIS A 175 17.83 -3.02 9.21
CA HIS A 175 18.27 -1.80 9.87
C HIS A 175 17.47 -1.59 11.15
N SER A 176 17.97 -0.80 12.09
CA SER A 176 17.23 -0.45 13.29
C SER A 176 17.56 0.93 13.81
N LEU A 177 16.56 1.57 14.40
CA LEU A 177 16.63 2.87 15.02
C LEU A 177 16.10 2.77 16.46
N LYS A 178 16.62 3.62 17.35
CA LYS A 178 16.04 3.82 18.69
C LYS A 178 15.62 5.28 18.81
N LEU A 179 14.32 5.53 18.74
CA LEU A 179 13.73 6.87 18.79
C LEU A 179 12.44 6.84 19.62
N ASN A 180 12.20 7.89 20.38
CA ASN A 180 10.99 8.05 21.18
C ASN A 180 10.70 6.86 22.13
N GLY A 181 11.78 6.24 22.67
CA GLY A 181 11.66 5.08 23.54
C GLY A 181 11.25 3.78 22.83
N SER A 182 11.25 3.78 21.50
CA SER A 182 10.90 2.61 20.68
C SER A 182 12.10 2.12 19.87
N THR A 183 12.27 0.81 19.82
CA THR A 183 13.14 0.13 18.85
C THR A 183 12.32 -0.08 17.56
N ILE A 184 12.73 0.61 16.48
CA ILE A 184 12.12 0.53 15.17
C ILE A 184 12.99 -0.39 14.31
N ALA A 185 12.55 -1.62 14.10
CA ALA A 185 13.27 -2.60 13.29
C ALA A 185 12.72 -2.66 11.88
N LEU A 186 13.61 -2.52 10.88
CA LEU A 186 13.30 -2.55 9.46
C LEU A 186 13.82 -3.86 8.89
N LYS A 187 12.98 -4.58 8.14
CA LYS A 187 13.36 -5.87 7.58
C LYS A 187 12.84 -6.07 6.17
N TYR A 188 13.75 -6.40 5.28
CA TYR A 188 13.50 -6.83 3.92
C TYR A 188 13.48 -8.36 3.87
N TYR A 189 12.35 -8.95 3.50
CA TYR A 189 12.18 -10.40 3.40
C TYR A 189 12.46 -10.96 2.00
N GLY A 190 12.61 -10.13 1.01
CA GLY A 190 12.73 -10.47 -0.40
C GLY A 190 11.61 -9.81 -1.21
N PRO A 191 11.63 -10.01 -2.55
CA PRO A 191 10.59 -9.47 -3.42
C PRO A 191 9.20 -9.98 -3.05
N ALA A 192 8.20 -9.08 -3.04
CA ALA A 192 6.81 -9.41 -2.74
C ALA A 192 5.83 -8.61 -3.62
N HIS A 193 5.34 -7.45 -3.15
CA HIS A 193 4.56 -6.50 -3.95
C HIS A 193 5.45 -5.79 -4.99
N THR A 194 6.67 -5.42 -4.57
CA THR A 194 7.81 -5.00 -5.39
C THR A 194 9.06 -5.78 -4.96
N ASP A 195 10.25 -5.47 -5.48
CA ASP A 195 11.51 -5.99 -4.94
C ASP A 195 12.13 -5.06 -3.86
N SER A 196 11.37 -4.12 -3.34
CA SER A 196 11.86 -3.15 -2.37
C SER A 196 11.10 -3.11 -1.04
N ASP A 197 10.10 -4.00 -0.86
CA ASP A 197 9.20 -3.99 0.28
C ASP A 197 9.88 -4.32 1.59
N ILE A 198 9.62 -3.53 2.63
CA ILE A 198 10.08 -3.80 3.98
C ILE A 198 8.93 -3.86 4.98
N SER A 199 9.13 -4.59 6.06
CA SER A 199 8.32 -4.51 7.26
C SER A 199 9.00 -3.61 8.29
N VAL A 200 8.21 -2.79 8.99
CA VAL A 200 8.66 -1.87 10.05
C VAL A 200 8.01 -2.27 11.37
N THR A 201 8.80 -2.77 12.30
CA THR A 201 8.31 -3.23 13.62
C THR A 201 8.64 -2.22 14.69
N PHE A 202 7.64 -1.79 15.46
CA PHE A 202 7.77 -1.03 16.71
C PHE A 202 7.71 -2.03 17.85
N ALA A 203 8.90 -2.44 18.33
CA ALA A 203 9.04 -3.60 19.22
C ALA A 203 8.27 -3.45 20.54
N GLU A 204 8.44 -2.32 21.23
CA GLU A 204 7.85 -2.05 22.56
C GLU A 204 6.32 -1.84 22.46
N ALA A 205 5.84 -1.44 21.29
CA ALA A 205 4.40 -1.29 21.01
C ALA A 205 3.74 -2.60 20.56
N ASN A 206 4.50 -3.61 20.16
CA ASN A 206 4.01 -4.79 19.47
C ASN A 206 3.11 -4.40 18.28
N ILE A 207 3.62 -3.51 17.42
CA ILE A 207 2.97 -3.03 16.20
C ILE A 207 3.92 -3.26 15.04
N VAL A 208 3.38 -3.72 13.90
CA VAL A 208 4.13 -3.87 12.66
C VAL A 208 3.40 -3.18 11.52
N HIS A 209 4.12 -2.37 10.75
CA HIS A 209 3.67 -1.81 9.47
C HIS A 209 4.26 -2.65 8.35
N ILE A 210 3.43 -3.33 7.59
CA ILE A 210 3.84 -4.25 6.52
C ILE A 210 3.43 -3.77 5.13
N ALA A 211 2.91 -2.55 5.06
CA ALA A 211 2.57 -1.84 3.83
C ALA A 211 1.85 -2.73 2.79
N ASP A 212 2.30 -2.68 1.56
CA ASP A 212 1.62 -3.31 0.42
C ASP A 212 1.84 -4.82 0.31
N THR A 213 2.59 -5.40 1.23
CA THR A 213 2.56 -6.86 1.43
C THR A 213 1.25 -7.35 2.09
N PHE A 214 0.38 -6.41 2.52
CA PHE A 214 -0.96 -6.68 3.06
C PHE A 214 -1.98 -5.61 2.62
N TRP A 215 -2.96 -6.00 1.81
CA TRP A 215 -4.11 -5.20 1.41
C TRP A 215 -5.35 -5.72 2.15
N ASN A 216 -5.72 -5.07 3.24
CA ASN A 216 -6.70 -5.61 4.17
C ASN A 216 -8.14 -5.50 3.65
N GLY A 217 -8.69 -6.64 3.21
CA GLY A 217 -10.08 -6.73 2.74
C GLY A 217 -10.28 -6.33 1.27
N ILE A 218 -9.20 -6.19 0.50
CA ILE A 218 -9.24 -5.91 -0.94
C ILE A 218 -8.15 -6.71 -1.67
N TYR A 219 -8.30 -6.93 -2.99
CA TYR A 219 -7.25 -7.55 -3.81
C TYR A 219 -6.04 -6.64 -3.95
N PRO A 220 -4.81 -7.18 -3.85
CA PRO A 220 -3.60 -6.38 -3.99
C PRO A 220 -3.23 -6.14 -5.45
N PHE A 221 -2.53 -5.04 -5.70
CA PHE A 221 -1.68 -4.91 -6.85
C PHE A 221 -0.38 -5.69 -6.62
N ILE A 222 0.22 -6.23 -7.68
CA ILE A 222 1.53 -6.90 -7.69
C ILE A 222 2.32 -6.29 -8.83
N ASP A 223 3.41 -5.61 -8.52
CA ASP A 223 4.22 -4.92 -9.54
C ASP A 223 5.31 -5.84 -10.10
N TYR A 224 4.96 -6.58 -11.12
CA TYR A 224 5.92 -7.42 -11.85
C TYR A 224 7.00 -6.61 -12.56
N SER A 225 6.75 -5.32 -12.87
CA SER A 225 7.72 -4.44 -13.53
C SER A 225 8.92 -4.15 -12.64
N THR A 226 8.75 -4.22 -11.33
CA THR A 226 9.80 -4.00 -10.34
C THR A 226 10.02 -5.21 -9.42
N GLY A 227 9.82 -6.41 -9.97
CA GLY A 227 10.21 -7.67 -9.34
C GLY A 227 9.21 -8.25 -8.35
N GLY A 228 8.01 -7.69 -8.23
CA GLY A 228 6.93 -8.29 -7.46
C GLY A 228 6.47 -9.64 -8.04
N SER A 229 5.87 -10.48 -7.21
CA SER A 229 5.29 -11.76 -7.63
C SER A 229 4.25 -12.27 -6.66
N ILE A 230 3.31 -13.08 -7.15
CA ILE A 230 2.30 -13.73 -6.29
C ILE A 230 2.95 -14.64 -5.24
N ASP A 231 3.97 -15.40 -5.60
CA ASP A 231 4.69 -16.26 -4.66
C ASP A 231 5.48 -15.43 -3.63
N GLY A 232 6.03 -14.29 -4.04
CA GLY A 232 6.68 -13.34 -3.14
C GLY A 232 5.69 -12.74 -2.13
N MET A 233 4.48 -12.36 -2.57
CA MET A 233 3.41 -11.87 -1.68
C MET A 233 3.01 -12.93 -0.64
N ILE A 234 2.91 -14.20 -1.05
CA ILE A 234 2.63 -15.32 -0.15
C ILE A 234 3.78 -15.50 0.85
N ALA A 235 5.03 -15.51 0.37
CA ALA A 235 6.22 -15.66 1.22
C ALA A 235 6.36 -14.53 2.25
N ALA A 236 6.11 -13.27 1.83
CA ALA A 236 6.11 -12.12 2.75
C ALA A 236 4.99 -12.23 3.80
N SER A 237 3.79 -12.66 3.40
CA SER A 237 2.68 -12.93 4.33
C SER A 237 3.05 -14.01 5.34
N ASP A 238 3.67 -15.13 4.91
CA ASP A 238 4.13 -16.21 5.79
C ASP A 238 5.20 -15.70 6.76
N ALA A 239 6.18 -14.91 6.28
CA ALA A 239 7.23 -14.34 7.12
C ALA A 239 6.66 -13.38 8.18
N ASN A 240 5.72 -12.51 7.79
CA ASN A 240 5.04 -11.60 8.71
C ASN A 240 4.17 -12.36 9.72
N LEU A 241 3.44 -13.39 9.30
CA LEU A 241 2.65 -14.25 10.22
C LEU A 241 3.51 -14.96 11.26
N ALA A 242 4.73 -15.38 10.88
CA ALA A 242 5.68 -16.01 11.79
C ALA A 242 6.29 -14.99 12.79
N ALA A 243 6.39 -13.72 12.41
CA ALA A 243 6.99 -12.65 13.23
C ALA A 243 6.01 -12.02 14.24
N VAL A 244 4.68 -12.23 14.09
CA VAL A 244 3.65 -11.59 14.91
C VAL A 244 2.92 -12.58 15.82
N ASN A 245 2.40 -12.09 16.93
CA ASN A 245 1.48 -12.83 17.82
C ASN A 245 0.04 -12.30 17.67
N ASP A 246 -0.91 -12.89 18.41
CA ASP A 246 -2.34 -12.56 18.27
C ASP A 246 -2.69 -11.15 18.82
N ASP A 247 -1.83 -10.56 19.69
CA ASP A 247 -1.99 -9.21 20.22
C ASP A 247 -1.27 -8.15 19.37
N THR A 248 -0.56 -8.55 18.32
CA THR A 248 0.14 -7.63 17.43
C THR A 248 -0.88 -6.83 16.60
N ILE A 249 -0.73 -5.51 16.61
CA ILE A 249 -1.45 -4.63 15.69
C ILE A 249 -0.67 -4.60 14.37
N ILE A 250 -1.35 -4.89 13.26
CA ILE A 250 -0.76 -4.89 11.94
C ILE A 250 -1.30 -3.69 11.15
N ILE A 251 -0.39 -2.86 10.63
CA ILE A 251 -0.74 -1.75 9.76
C ILE A 251 -0.58 -2.23 8.32
N ALA A 252 -1.70 -2.22 7.58
CA ALA A 252 -1.77 -2.58 6.17
C ALA A 252 -1.43 -1.39 5.28
N GLY A 253 -1.00 -1.62 4.04
CA GLY A 253 -0.77 -0.57 3.04
C GLY A 253 -2.08 0.06 2.56
N HIS A 254 -3.05 -0.78 2.26
CA HIS A 254 -4.35 -0.38 1.70
C HIS A 254 -5.52 -1.16 2.32
N GLY A 255 -6.73 -0.66 2.05
CA GLY A 255 -7.96 -1.22 2.59
C GLY A 255 -8.21 -0.75 4.03
N LYS A 256 -8.55 -1.63 4.95
CA LYS A 256 -8.67 -1.30 6.36
C LYS A 256 -7.26 -1.12 6.96
N ALA A 257 -6.88 0.10 7.31
CA ALA A 257 -5.52 0.45 7.70
C ALA A 257 -4.95 -0.36 8.88
N VAL A 258 -5.80 -0.73 9.85
CA VAL A 258 -5.40 -1.49 11.04
C VAL A 258 -6.01 -2.88 10.99
N GLY A 259 -5.17 -3.89 11.04
CA GLY A 259 -5.54 -5.30 10.95
C GLY A 259 -5.00 -6.15 12.09
N THR A 260 -5.36 -7.41 12.05
CA THR A 260 -4.99 -8.48 13.00
C THR A 260 -4.25 -9.60 12.30
N LYS A 261 -3.59 -10.46 13.08
CA LYS A 261 -2.97 -11.69 12.57
C LYS A 261 -3.96 -12.61 11.85
N ALA A 262 -5.21 -12.66 12.31
CA ALA A 262 -6.26 -13.46 11.67
C ALA A 262 -6.62 -12.90 10.28
N GLU A 263 -6.74 -11.57 10.14
CA GLU A 263 -7.00 -10.92 8.86
C GLU A 263 -5.83 -11.09 7.88
N LEU A 264 -4.57 -11.01 8.37
CA LEU A 264 -3.39 -11.27 7.54
C LEU A 264 -3.35 -12.74 7.07
N ARG A 265 -3.72 -13.70 7.94
CA ARG A 265 -3.82 -15.12 7.56
C ARG A 265 -4.87 -15.34 6.49
N GLU A 266 -6.06 -14.75 6.64
CA GLU A 266 -7.14 -14.82 5.65
C GLU A 266 -6.70 -14.24 4.29
N PHE A 267 -5.98 -13.11 4.29
CA PHE A 267 -5.40 -12.52 3.09
C PHE A 267 -4.40 -13.47 2.42
N ARG A 268 -3.48 -14.04 3.20
CA ARG A 268 -2.50 -15.01 2.71
C ARG A 268 -3.17 -16.26 2.12
N ASP A 269 -4.20 -16.79 2.79
CA ASP A 269 -4.92 -17.99 2.34
C ASP A 269 -5.70 -17.70 1.05
N MET A 270 -6.25 -16.50 0.89
CA MET A 270 -6.84 -16.01 -0.36
C MET A 270 -5.81 -15.98 -1.49
N LEU A 271 -4.60 -15.44 -1.27
CA LEU A 271 -3.53 -15.41 -2.27
C LEU A 271 -3.16 -16.81 -2.74
N VAL A 272 -2.98 -17.76 -1.81
CA VAL A 272 -2.65 -19.16 -2.12
C VAL A 272 -3.75 -19.81 -2.96
N ALA A 273 -5.00 -19.70 -2.53
CA ALA A 273 -6.12 -20.34 -3.21
C ALA A 273 -6.29 -19.80 -4.65
N ILE A 274 -6.18 -18.49 -4.85
CA ILE A 274 -6.31 -17.89 -6.18
C ILE A 274 -5.11 -18.24 -7.06
N ARG A 275 -3.89 -18.22 -6.52
CA ARG A 275 -2.69 -18.68 -7.25
C ARG A 275 -2.88 -20.11 -7.75
N ASP A 276 -3.31 -21.02 -6.89
CA ASP A 276 -3.46 -22.43 -7.23
C ASP A 276 -4.58 -22.64 -8.27
N ASN A 277 -5.70 -21.92 -8.14
CA ASN A 277 -6.79 -21.95 -9.11
C ASN A 277 -6.34 -21.47 -10.50
N VAL A 278 -5.61 -20.35 -10.56
CA VAL A 278 -5.12 -19.78 -11.83
C VAL A 278 -4.02 -20.67 -12.43
N ALA A 279 -3.11 -21.20 -11.61
CA ALA A 279 -2.07 -22.14 -12.06
C ALA A 279 -2.69 -23.40 -12.68
N ALA A 280 -3.76 -23.93 -12.07
CA ALA A 280 -4.48 -25.09 -12.62
C ALA A 280 -5.10 -24.79 -14.00
N LEU A 281 -5.69 -23.61 -14.19
CA LEU A 281 -6.24 -23.18 -15.49
C LEU A 281 -5.14 -23.02 -16.53
N LYS A 282 -4.03 -22.39 -16.18
CA LYS A 282 -2.87 -22.20 -17.09
C LYS A 282 -2.24 -23.55 -17.46
N LYS A 283 -2.12 -24.49 -16.52
CA LYS A 283 -1.66 -25.85 -16.80
C LYS A 283 -2.57 -26.63 -17.76
N GLN A 284 -3.86 -26.33 -17.78
CA GLN A 284 -4.84 -26.85 -18.75
C GLN A 284 -4.74 -26.20 -20.14
N GLY A 285 -3.81 -25.28 -20.34
CA GLY A 285 -3.63 -24.55 -21.60
C GLY A 285 -4.63 -23.41 -21.80
N ARG A 286 -5.36 -22.98 -20.76
CA ARG A 286 -6.26 -21.84 -20.84
C ARG A 286 -5.46 -20.55 -21.04
N SER A 287 -5.88 -19.72 -21.97
CA SER A 287 -5.36 -18.37 -22.13
C SER A 287 -5.70 -17.49 -20.91
N ARG A 288 -5.05 -16.35 -20.81
CA ARG A 288 -5.32 -15.36 -19.75
C ARG A 288 -6.80 -14.93 -19.72
N ASP A 289 -7.39 -14.66 -20.88
CA ASP A 289 -8.80 -14.24 -20.96
C ASP A 289 -9.77 -15.38 -20.63
N GLU A 290 -9.46 -16.61 -20.99
CA GLU A 290 -10.23 -17.78 -20.57
C GLU A 290 -10.11 -18.03 -19.07
N ALA A 291 -8.94 -17.77 -18.46
CA ALA A 291 -8.76 -17.83 -17.00
C ALA A 291 -9.61 -16.77 -16.30
N VAL A 292 -9.65 -15.53 -16.80
CA VAL A 292 -10.54 -14.47 -16.27
C VAL A 292 -12.01 -14.89 -16.38
N ALA A 293 -12.42 -15.42 -17.54
CA ALA A 293 -13.79 -15.89 -17.77
C ALA A 293 -14.21 -17.05 -16.84
N ALA A 294 -13.25 -17.87 -16.42
CA ALA A 294 -13.47 -18.98 -15.47
C ALA A 294 -13.68 -18.52 -14.03
N LYS A 295 -13.45 -17.22 -13.70
CA LYS A 295 -13.66 -16.60 -12.38
C LYS A 295 -12.99 -17.36 -11.22
N PRO A 296 -11.66 -17.58 -11.27
CA PRO A 296 -10.94 -18.34 -10.23
C PRO A 296 -10.94 -17.66 -8.85
N THR A 297 -11.36 -16.39 -8.78
CA THR A 297 -11.46 -15.55 -7.59
C THR A 297 -12.83 -15.57 -6.93
N ALA A 298 -13.87 -16.17 -7.56
CA ALA A 298 -15.28 -16.01 -7.21
C ALA A 298 -15.62 -16.25 -5.71
N ALA A 299 -14.91 -17.16 -5.04
CA ALA A 299 -15.11 -17.44 -3.62
C ALA A 299 -14.72 -16.25 -2.70
N PHE A 300 -13.92 -15.32 -3.20
CA PHE A 300 -13.34 -14.19 -2.46
C PHE A 300 -13.87 -12.82 -2.90
N ASP A 301 -14.53 -12.74 -4.05
CA ASP A 301 -14.95 -11.48 -4.68
C ASP A 301 -15.83 -10.62 -3.79
N ALA A 302 -16.74 -11.24 -3.03
CA ALA A 302 -17.64 -10.53 -2.14
C ALA A 302 -16.91 -9.70 -1.07
N LYS A 303 -15.75 -10.18 -0.61
CA LYS A 303 -14.92 -9.50 0.38
C LYS A 303 -13.85 -8.63 -0.26
N PHE A 304 -13.09 -9.19 -1.20
CA PHE A 304 -11.85 -8.59 -1.69
C PHE A 304 -12.00 -7.86 -3.03
N GLY A 305 -13.08 -8.11 -3.78
CA GLY A 305 -13.24 -7.67 -5.18
C GLY A 305 -13.81 -6.25 -5.38
N ASN A 306 -14.02 -5.48 -4.32
CA ASN A 306 -14.72 -4.20 -4.38
C ASN A 306 -13.76 -3.00 -4.32
N PHE A 307 -12.70 -3.02 -5.13
CA PHE A 307 -11.68 -1.97 -5.18
C PHE A 307 -11.16 -1.81 -6.62
N VAL A 308 -10.18 -0.91 -6.85
CA VAL A 308 -9.59 -0.65 -8.19
C VAL A 308 -8.93 -1.89 -8.80
N ILE A 309 -8.45 -2.81 -7.98
CA ILE A 309 -8.02 -4.13 -8.42
C ILE A 309 -9.22 -5.05 -8.34
N ASP A 310 -9.99 -5.10 -9.44
CA ASP A 310 -11.15 -5.97 -9.55
C ASP A 310 -10.76 -7.46 -9.74
N PRO A 311 -11.72 -8.40 -9.64
CA PRO A 311 -11.47 -9.83 -9.81
C PRO A 311 -10.79 -10.21 -11.12
N GLY A 312 -11.15 -9.54 -12.22
CA GLY A 312 -10.57 -9.80 -13.54
C GLY A 312 -9.14 -9.29 -13.62
N PHE A 313 -8.88 -8.09 -13.11
CA PHE A 313 -7.53 -7.52 -13.06
C PHE A 313 -6.62 -8.36 -12.16
N PHE A 314 -7.07 -8.73 -10.98
CA PHE A 314 -6.29 -9.59 -10.09
C PHE A 314 -6.00 -10.97 -10.70
N THR A 315 -6.97 -11.59 -11.39
CA THR A 315 -6.74 -12.83 -12.14
C THR A 315 -5.65 -12.67 -13.19
N ARG A 316 -5.61 -11.55 -13.92
CA ARG A 316 -4.54 -11.25 -14.91
C ARG A 316 -3.17 -11.14 -14.27
N LEU A 317 -3.07 -10.43 -13.13
CA LEU A 317 -1.82 -10.32 -12.36
C LEU A 317 -1.33 -11.69 -11.91
N VAL A 318 -2.20 -12.49 -11.30
CA VAL A 318 -1.82 -13.84 -10.84
C VAL A 318 -1.42 -14.74 -12.01
N TYR A 319 -2.14 -14.67 -13.16
CA TYR A 319 -1.80 -15.45 -14.36
C TYR A 319 -0.40 -15.15 -14.91
N GLN A 320 0.08 -13.93 -14.72
CA GLN A 320 1.42 -13.50 -15.12
C GLN A 320 2.51 -14.24 -14.32
N GLY A 321 2.26 -14.53 -13.04
CA GLY A 321 3.23 -15.07 -12.09
C GLY A 321 3.19 -16.58 -11.86
N VAL A 322 2.27 -17.32 -12.52
CA VAL A 322 2.14 -18.78 -12.39
C VAL A 322 2.53 -19.52 -13.64
#